data_6d804b948d808745ad7e2f15a3fd5ab6
#
_entry.id   6d804b948d808745ad7e2f15a3fd5ab6
#
_cell.length_a   1.000
_cell.length_b   1.000
_cell.length_c   1.000
_cell.angle_alpha   90.00
_cell.angle_beta   90.00
_cell.angle_gamma   90.00
#
_symmetry.space_group_name_H-M   'P 1'
#
loop_
_entity.id
_entity.type
_entity.pdbx_description
1 polymer ?
#
loop_
_entity_poly.entity_id
_entity_poly.type
_entity_poly.pdbx_seq_one_letter_code
_entity_poly.pdbx_strand_id
1 'polypeptide(L)'
;MGTAPAALYTYLAVQAFQPDLVISTGTAGGFKAKGAAIGDVFIASATVNHDRRIAIPGFDRYGVGKLQCVTAPKMRRDLGLKVGCCSSGNSLDWHDMDMKIMLEHEAAVKEMEAASVAWAASMFGVPLLAVKAITDIVDGDQPAHEEFLSNLAAAAQALQGVVPKVVAYIAGKQIQELYE
;
A
#
# COMPACT_ATOMS: atom_id res chain seq x y z
N MET A 1 -4.22 3.63 -13.28
CA MET A 1 -3.68 2.53 -12.46
C MET A 1 -2.23 2.26 -12.87
N GLY A 2 -1.45 1.74 -11.95
CA GLY A 2 -0.07 1.31 -12.18
C GLY A 2 1.00 2.29 -11.70
N THR A 3 2.24 1.77 -11.65
CA THR A 3 3.37 2.43 -10.99
C THR A 3 3.80 3.74 -11.66
N ALA A 4 3.83 3.80 -12.99
CA ALA A 4 4.28 5.00 -13.71
C ALA A 4 3.34 6.20 -13.53
N PRO A 5 2.00 6.07 -13.74
CA PRO A 5 1.07 7.16 -13.44
C PRO A 5 1.11 7.59 -11.98
N ALA A 6 1.20 6.62 -11.05
CA ALA A 6 1.25 6.91 -9.62
C ALA A 6 2.48 7.77 -9.25
N ALA A 7 3.66 7.41 -9.77
CA ALA A 7 4.87 8.20 -9.56
C ALA A 7 4.74 9.61 -10.13
N LEU A 8 4.25 9.75 -11.37
CA LEU A 8 4.09 11.05 -12.04
C LEU A 8 3.11 11.96 -11.28
N TYR A 9 1.92 11.46 -10.93
CA TYR A 9 0.94 12.26 -10.20
C TYR A 9 1.42 12.64 -8.81
N THR A 10 2.12 11.74 -8.12
CA THR A 10 2.72 12.06 -6.81
C THR A 10 3.77 13.14 -6.93
N TYR A 11 4.66 13.05 -7.94
CA TYR A 11 5.67 14.08 -8.21
C TYR A 11 5.01 15.45 -8.42
N LEU A 12 4.00 15.53 -9.31
CA LEU A 12 3.29 16.78 -9.61
C LEU A 12 2.56 17.31 -8.35
N ALA A 13 1.93 16.45 -7.57
CA ALA A 13 1.21 16.85 -6.36
C ALA A 13 2.18 17.40 -5.30
N VAL A 14 3.30 16.71 -5.06
CA VAL A 14 4.30 17.18 -4.09
C VAL A 14 4.91 18.51 -4.52
N GLN A 15 5.20 18.70 -5.81
CA GLN A 15 5.69 19.96 -6.36
C GLN A 15 4.66 21.10 -6.18
N ALA A 16 3.40 20.83 -6.44
CA ALA A 16 2.33 21.84 -6.42
C ALA A 16 1.88 22.23 -5.00
N PHE A 17 1.81 21.26 -4.09
CA PHE A 17 1.19 21.44 -2.77
C PHE A 17 2.20 21.46 -1.61
N GLN A 18 3.45 21.00 -1.83
CA GLN A 18 4.49 20.91 -0.81
C GLN A 18 3.99 20.30 0.52
N PRO A 19 3.36 19.10 0.49
CA PRO A 19 2.72 18.52 1.66
C PRO A 19 3.75 18.01 2.67
N ASP A 20 3.39 17.97 3.95
CA ASP A 20 4.17 17.32 5.01
C ASP A 20 3.97 15.80 5.04
N LEU A 21 2.87 15.31 4.46
CA LEU A 21 2.50 13.89 4.40
C LEU A 21 1.73 13.60 3.11
N VAL A 22 2.07 12.51 2.44
CA VAL A 22 1.24 11.95 1.36
C VAL A 22 0.37 10.84 1.94
N ILE A 23 -0.94 10.86 1.64
CA ILE A 23 -1.86 9.77 1.97
C ILE A 23 -2.27 9.08 0.68
N SER A 24 -1.93 7.79 0.53
CA SER A 24 -2.39 6.95 -0.58
C SER A 24 -3.51 6.04 -0.10
N THR A 25 -4.69 6.15 -0.72
CA THR A 25 -5.82 5.28 -0.39
C THR A 25 -6.29 4.51 -1.62
N GLY A 26 -6.76 3.30 -1.44
CA GLY A 26 -7.26 2.48 -2.54
C GLY A 26 -7.54 1.04 -2.12
N THR A 27 -7.96 0.25 -3.10
CA THR A 27 -8.21 -1.18 -2.94
C THR A 27 -6.92 -1.99 -3.11
N ALA A 28 -6.92 -3.21 -2.58
CA ALA A 28 -5.81 -4.15 -2.69
C ALA A 28 -6.29 -5.59 -2.55
N GLY A 29 -5.58 -6.53 -3.12
CA GLY A 29 -5.66 -7.94 -2.74
C GLY A 29 -4.95 -8.18 -1.41
N GLY A 30 -5.50 -9.03 -0.56
CA GLY A 30 -4.94 -9.38 0.74
C GLY A 30 -4.38 -10.80 0.78
N PHE A 31 -3.38 -11.03 1.60
CA PHE A 31 -2.87 -12.38 1.88
C PHE A 31 -3.59 -12.99 3.08
N LYS A 32 -4.35 -14.07 2.86
CA LYS A 32 -5.03 -14.84 3.93
C LYS A 32 -4.02 -15.36 4.96
N ALA A 33 -2.85 -15.81 4.51
CA ALA A 33 -1.76 -16.24 5.38
C ALA A 33 -1.24 -15.13 6.32
N LYS A 34 -1.49 -13.87 6.01
CA LYS A 34 -1.20 -12.69 6.85
C LYS A 34 -2.44 -12.16 7.57
N GLY A 35 -3.51 -12.94 7.59
CA GLY A 35 -4.76 -12.64 8.31
C GLY A 35 -5.66 -11.63 7.59
N ALA A 36 -5.51 -11.43 6.28
CA ALA A 36 -6.40 -10.58 5.51
C ALA A 36 -7.74 -11.27 5.22
N ALA A 37 -8.82 -10.49 5.24
CA ALA A 37 -10.15 -10.86 4.81
C ALA A 37 -10.77 -9.74 3.97
N ILE A 38 -11.73 -10.08 3.13
CA ILE A 38 -12.47 -9.10 2.30
C ILE A 38 -13.07 -8.01 3.20
N GLY A 39 -12.89 -6.76 2.81
CA GLY A 39 -13.37 -5.60 3.56
C GLY A 39 -12.46 -5.11 4.69
N ASP A 40 -11.41 -5.85 5.05
CA ASP A 40 -10.41 -5.37 5.99
C ASP A 40 -9.71 -4.11 5.47
N VAL A 41 -9.27 -3.25 6.39
CA VAL A 41 -8.46 -2.08 6.04
C VAL A 41 -7.08 -2.20 6.67
N PHE A 42 -6.06 -2.08 5.83
CA PHE A 42 -4.65 -2.14 6.21
C PHE A 42 -3.98 -0.77 6.13
N ILE A 43 -3.08 -0.52 7.07
CA ILE A 43 -2.04 0.52 6.98
C ILE A 43 -0.76 -0.16 6.51
N ALA A 44 -0.12 0.36 5.46
CA ALA A 44 1.15 -0.17 5.02
C ALA A 44 2.27 0.14 6.03
N SER A 45 3.00 -0.89 6.45
CA SER A 45 4.22 -0.71 7.26
C SER A 45 5.43 -0.32 6.39
N ALA A 46 5.47 -0.86 5.19
CA ALA A 46 6.45 -0.57 4.17
C ALA A 46 5.84 -0.85 2.80
N THR A 47 6.48 -0.34 1.75
CA THR A 47 6.16 -0.69 0.37
C THR A 47 7.34 -1.42 -0.27
N VAL A 48 7.04 -2.34 -1.21
CA VAL A 48 8.01 -3.05 -2.05
C VAL A 48 7.46 -3.17 -3.47
N ASN A 49 8.35 -3.34 -4.47
CA ASN A 49 7.93 -3.73 -5.82
C ASN A 49 8.13 -5.24 -5.99
N HIS A 50 7.12 -5.96 -6.49
CA HIS A 50 7.22 -7.39 -6.76
C HIS A 50 7.54 -7.73 -8.23
N ASP A 51 7.25 -6.82 -9.16
CA ASP A 51 7.47 -7.02 -10.60
C ASP A 51 8.74 -6.36 -11.15
N ARG A 52 9.52 -5.67 -10.32
CA ARG A 52 10.80 -5.05 -10.69
C ARG A 52 11.96 -5.97 -10.32
N ARG A 53 12.66 -6.44 -11.33
CA ARG A 53 13.79 -7.37 -11.18
C ARG A 53 15.06 -6.79 -11.79
N ILE A 54 16.14 -6.80 -11.01
CA ILE A 54 17.50 -6.49 -11.49
C ILE A 54 18.32 -7.76 -11.25
N ALA A 55 18.47 -8.58 -12.29
CA ALA A 55 19.12 -9.90 -12.22
C ALA A 55 20.67 -9.77 -12.18
N ILE A 56 21.17 -8.97 -11.26
CA ILE A 56 22.58 -8.77 -10.97
C ILE A 56 22.80 -9.08 -9.48
N PRO A 57 23.70 -10.00 -9.11
CA PRO A 57 23.95 -10.33 -7.72
C PRO A 57 24.20 -9.08 -6.84
N GLY A 58 23.44 -8.95 -5.75
CA GLY A 58 23.51 -7.82 -4.82
C GLY A 58 22.72 -6.56 -5.25
N PHE A 59 22.09 -6.57 -6.43
CA PHE A 59 21.27 -5.44 -6.91
C PHE A 59 19.76 -5.66 -6.75
N ASP A 60 19.32 -6.82 -6.31
CA ASP A 60 17.90 -7.15 -6.11
C ASP A 60 17.16 -6.09 -5.27
N ARG A 61 17.83 -5.58 -4.23
CA ARG A 61 17.31 -4.52 -3.35
C ARG A 61 16.89 -3.25 -4.08
N TYR A 62 17.54 -2.91 -5.20
CA TYR A 62 17.18 -1.74 -6.00
C TYR A 62 15.94 -1.99 -6.86
N GLY A 63 15.74 -3.23 -7.29
CA GLY A 63 14.50 -3.65 -7.95
C GLY A 63 13.34 -3.59 -6.96
N VAL A 64 13.46 -4.27 -5.84
CA VAL A 64 12.46 -4.33 -4.77
C VAL A 64 12.15 -2.95 -4.21
N GLY A 65 13.17 -2.12 -3.97
CA GLY A 65 13.00 -0.72 -3.58
C GLY A 65 12.17 -0.54 -2.32
N LYS A 66 12.46 -1.29 -1.24
CA LYS A 66 11.71 -1.26 0.01
C LYS A 66 11.82 0.11 0.69
N LEU A 67 10.68 0.75 0.96
CA LEU A 67 10.56 2.01 1.69
C LEU A 67 9.61 1.86 2.88
N GLN A 68 9.98 2.46 4.02
CA GLN A 68 9.13 2.46 5.22
C GLN A 68 8.00 3.48 5.07
N CYS A 69 6.83 3.15 5.64
CA CYS A 69 5.67 4.01 5.68
C CYS A 69 5.36 4.48 7.11
N VAL A 70 4.55 5.52 7.22
CA VAL A 70 3.98 5.94 8.51
C VAL A 70 2.93 4.91 8.91
N THR A 71 3.14 4.25 10.06
CA THR A 71 2.21 3.21 10.55
C THR A 71 1.18 3.73 11.53
N ALA A 72 1.39 4.91 12.10
CA ALA A 72 0.53 5.57 13.08
C ALA A 72 -0.03 4.58 14.13
N PRO A 73 0.82 3.96 14.99
CA PRO A 73 0.43 2.80 15.79
C PRO A 73 -0.77 3.06 16.71
N LYS A 74 -0.85 4.24 17.30
CA LYS A 74 -1.95 4.64 18.18
C LYS A 74 -3.26 4.78 17.36
N MET A 75 -3.22 5.55 16.26
CA MET A 75 -4.37 5.68 15.35
C MET A 75 -4.87 4.31 14.87
N ARG A 76 -3.94 3.46 14.46
CA ARG A 76 -4.24 2.12 13.97
C ARG A 76 -4.98 1.28 15.01
N ARG A 77 -4.52 1.31 16.29
CA ARG A 77 -5.23 0.60 17.38
C ARG A 77 -6.61 1.19 17.65
N ASP A 78 -6.71 2.52 17.72
CA ASP A 78 -7.96 3.21 18.03
C ASP A 78 -9.03 3.01 16.95
N LEU A 79 -8.61 2.87 15.69
CA LEU A 79 -9.50 2.63 14.55
C LEU A 79 -9.66 1.15 14.17
N GLY A 80 -8.97 0.24 14.87
CA GLY A 80 -9.05 -1.21 14.61
C GLY A 80 -8.47 -1.62 13.26
N LEU A 81 -7.45 -0.92 12.74
CA LEU A 81 -6.86 -1.17 11.42
C LEU A 81 -5.73 -2.20 11.51
N LYS A 82 -5.63 -3.03 10.48
CA LYS A 82 -4.53 -3.98 10.33
C LYS A 82 -3.26 -3.28 9.80
N VAL A 83 -2.12 -3.96 9.90
CA VAL A 83 -0.84 -3.43 9.40
C VAL A 83 -0.07 -4.53 8.71
N GLY A 84 0.64 -4.17 7.63
CA GLY A 84 1.51 -5.12 6.92
C GLY A 84 2.23 -4.50 5.73
N CYS A 85 3.17 -5.22 5.17
CA CYS A 85 3.89 -4.78 3.98
C CYS A 85 2.96 -4.74 2.77
N CYS A 86 3.03 -3.66 2.00
CA CYS A 86 2.29 -3.45 0.76
C CYS A 86 3.19 -3.70 -0.44
N SER A 87 2.81 -4.63 -1.30
CA SER A 87 3.56 -4.99 -2.50
C SER A 87 2.90 -4.44 -3.75
N SER A 88 3.63 -3.67 -4.55
CA SER A 88 3.13 -3.02 -5.76
C SER A 88 3.71 -3.65 -7.03
N GLY A 89 2.89 -3.74 -8.06
CA GLY A 89 3.27 -4.16 -9.41
C GLY A 89 2.33 -3.58 -10.45
N ASN A 90 2.54 -3.89 -11.74
CA ASN A 90 1.77 -3.30 -12.82
C ASN A 90 0.66 -4.22 -13.36
N SER A 91 0.49 -5.41 -12.78
CA SER A 91 -0.54 -6.37 -13.17
C SER A 91 -1.49 -6.69 -12.03
N LEU A 92 -2.76 -6.94 -12.38
CA LEU A 92 -3.76 -7.40 -11.42
C LEU A 92 -3.48 -8.85 -10.99
N ASP A 93 -3.07 -9.69 -11.93
CA ASP A 93 -2.56 -11.05 -11.70
C ASP A 93 -1.11 -11.04 -11.16
N TRP A 94 -0.50 -12.20 -11.07
CA TRP A 94 0.88 -12.38 -10.65
C TRP A 94 1.49 -13.63 -11.26
N HIS A 95 2.81 -13.63 -11.40
CA HIS A 95 3.62 -14.79 -11.79
C HIS A 95 4.36 -15.37 -10.58
N ASP A 96 4.85 -16.60 -10.70
CA ASP A 96 5.59 -17.29 -9.61
C ASP A 96 6.73 -16.45 -9.05
N MET A 97 7.45 -15.72 -9.91
CA MET A 97 8.53 -14.83 -9.45
C MET A 97 8.03 -13.62 -8.66
N ASP A 98 6.84 -13.10 -8.99
CA ASP A 98 6.23 -12.01 -8.25
C ASP A 98 5.76 -12.51 -6.88
N MET A 99 5.11 -13.69 -6.86
CA MET A 99 4.71 -14.36 -5.63
C MET A 99 5.92 -14.62 -4.71
N LYS A 100 7.03 -15.10 -5.27
CA LYS A 100 8.25 -15.33 -4.52
C LYS A 100 8.72 -14.04 -3.82
N ILE A 101 8.79 -12.92 -4.53
CA ILE A 101 9.21 -11.63 -3.95
C ILE A 101 8.21 -11.15 -2.89
N MET A 102 6.91 -11.29 -3.14
CA MET A 102 5.89 -10.95 -2.16
C MET A 102 6.03 -11.73 -0.86
N LEU A 103 6.28 -13.04 -0.95
CA LEU A 103 6.49 -13.91 0.23
C LEU A 103 7.80 -13.59 0.95
N GLU A 104 8.90 -13.38 0.23
CA GLU A 104 10.22 -13.01 0.80
C GLU A 104 10.14 -11.69 1.60
N HIS A 105 9.29 -10.76 1.16
CA HIS A 105 9.11 -9.48 1.84
C HIS A 105 7.90 -9.44 2.77
N GLU A 106 7.30 -10.60 3.06
CA GLU A 106 6.16 -10.75 3.97
C GLU A 106 4.99 -9.83 3.62
N ALA A 107 4.69 -9.70 2.32
CA ALA A 107 3.58 -8.88 1.87
C ALA A 107 2.27 -9.33 2.52
N ALA A 108 1.51 -8.36 3.06
CA ALA A 108 0.17 -8.57 3.59
C ALA A 108 -0.89 -8.12 2.59
N VAL A 109 -0.55 -7.18 1.72
CA VAL A 109 -1.43 -6.69 0.66
C VAL A 109 -0.66 -6.49 -0.65
N LYS A 110 -1.36 -6.69 -1.78
CA LYS A 110 -0.87 -6.49 -3.15
C LYS A 110 -1.74 -5.47 -3.87
N GLU A 111 -1.10 -4.50 -4.50
CA GLU A 111 -1.78 -3.46 -5.29
C GLU A 111 -0.85 -2.93 -6.40
N MET A 112 -1.12 -1.75 -6.99
CA MET A 112 -0.43 -1.33 -8.20
C MET A 112 0.24 0.06 -8.13
N GLU A 113 0.28 0.74 -6.97
CA GLU A 113 0.67 2.16 -6.89
C GLU A 113 1.61 2.53 -5.74
N ALA A 114 1.40 1.99 -4.54
CA ALA A 114 1.96 2.52 -3.29
C ALA A 114 3.49 2.58 -3.26
N ALA A 115 4.20 1.60 -3.84
CA ALA A 115 5.66 1.64 -3.88
C ALA A 115 6.18 2.81 -4.73
N SER A 116 5.47 3.15 -5.82
CA SER A 116 5.83 4.29 -6.68
C SER A 116 5.45 5.62 -6.06
N VAL A 117 4.34 5.68 -5.32
CA VAL A 117 3.98 6.85 -4.50
C VAL A 117 5.04 7.09 -3.44
N ALA A 118 5.43 6.03 -2.69
CA ALA A 118 6.48 6.11 -1.68
C ALA A 118 7.82 6.59 -2.27
N TRP A 119 8.21 6.02 -3.42
CA TRP A 119 9.45 6.38 -4.09
C TRP A 119 9.45 7.85 -4.53
N ALA A 120 8.39 8.32 -5.19
CA ALA A 120 8.29 9.70 -5.65
C ALA A 120 8.26 10.69 -4.47
N ALA A 121 7.50 10.41 -3.41
CA ALA A 121 7.44 11.23 -2.21
C ALA A 121 8.78 11.28 -1.47
N SER A 122 9.51 10.16 -1.40
CA SER A 122 10.81 10.08 -0.73
C SER A 122 11.89 10.96 -1.36
N MET A 123 11.81 11.25 -2.66
CA MET A 123 12.72 12.18 -3.35
C MET A 123 12.63 13.62 -2.78
N PHE A 124 11.52 13.94 -2.13
CA PHE A 124 11.29 15.23 -1.47
C PHE A 124 11.34 15.15 0.07
N GLY A 125 11.69 13.98 0.61
CA GLY A 125 11.68 13.77 2.06
C GLY A 125 10.26 13.72 2.67
N VAL A 126 9.21 13.56 1.85
CA VAL A 126 7.82 13.51 2.30
C VAL A 126 7.44 12.07 2.64
N PRO A 127 6.99 11.78 3.87
CA PRO A 127 6.57 10.44 4.26
C PRO A 127 5.23 10.04 3.62
N LEU A 128 5.01 8.72 3.53
CA LEU A 128 3.77 8.12 3.02
C LEU A 128 3.00 7.42 4.13
N LEU A 129 1.70 7.68 4.22
CA LEU A 129 0.70 6.87 4.92
C LEU A 129 -0.18 6.18 3.87
N ALA A 130 -0.10 4.86 3.72
CA ALA A 130 -0.92 4.13 2.76
C ALA A 130 -2.02 3.33 3.47
N VAL A 131 -3.27 3.52 3.02
CA VAL A 131 -4.50 2.91 3.56
C VAL A 131 -5.15 2.08 2.46
N LYS A 132 -5.25 0.77 2.64
CA LYS A 132 -5.71 -0.17 1.62
C LYS A 132 -6.85 -1.04 2.14
N ALA A 133 -7.95 -1.11 1.38
CA ALA A 133 -9.09 -1.98 1.68
C ALA A 133 -9.07 -3.22 0.78
N ILE A 134 -9.35 -4.39 1.36
CA ILE A 134 -9.21 -5.68 0.69
C ILE A 134 -10.43 -5.99 -0.17
N THR A 135 -10.18 -6.25 -1.46
CA THR A 135 -11.17 -6.66 -2.46
C THR A 135 -11.11 -8.13 -2.82
N ASP A 136 -9.93 -8.74 -2.74
CA ASP A 136 -9.66 -10.11 -3.20
C ASP A 136 -8.57 -10.77 -2.36
N ILE A 137 -8.48 -12.08 -2.39
CA ILE A 137 -7.49 -12.85 -1.64
C ILE A 137 -6.43 -13.39 -2.60
N VAL A 138 -5.20 -12.87 -2.51
CA VAL A 138 -4.08 -13.17 -3.42
C VAL A 138 -3.65 -14.63 -3.36
N ASP A 139 -3.65 -15.23 -2.17
CA ASP A 139 -3.34 -16.63 -1.86
C ASP A 139 -4.61 -17.46 -1.68
N GLY A 140 -5.73 -17.04 -2.29
CA GLY A 140 -7.01 -17.74 -2.32
C GLY A 140 -7.18 -18.61 -3.57
N ASP A 141 -8.31 -19.32 -3.63
CA ASP A 141 -8.63 -20.24 -4.73
C ASP A 141 -9.48 -19.58 -5.84
N GLN A 142 -9.98 -18.36 -5.59
CA GLN A 142 -10.84 -17.65 -6.55
C GLN A 142 -10.01 -16.78 -7.49
N PRO A 143 -10.43 -16.61 -8.76
CA PRO A 143 -9.78 -15.65 -9.65
C PRO A 143 -9.84 -14.22 -9.11
N ALA A 144 -8.70 -13.56 -8.98
CA ALA A 144 -8.60 -12.23 -8.38
C ALA A 144 -9.53 -11.19 -9.03
N HIS A 145 -9.72 -11.25 -10.36
CA HIS A 145 -10.57 -10.30 -11.06
C HIS A 145 -12.07 -10.49 -10.76
N GLU A 146 -12.53 -11.71 -10.47
CA GLU A 146 -13.92 -12.00 -10.10
C GLU A 146 -14.19 -11.51 -8.67
N GLU A 147 -13.30 -11.85 -7.72
CA GLU A 147 -13.40 -11.36 -6.34
C GLU A 147 -13.31 -9.84 -6.29
N PHE A 148 -12.36 -9.23 -7.01
CA PHE A 148 -12.22 -7.77 -7.09
C PHE A 148 -13.53 -7.09 -7.51
N LEU A 149 -14.12 -7.53 -8.63
CA LEU A 149 -15.36 -6.94 -9.14
C LEU A 149 -16.53 -7.14 -8.17
N SER A 150 -16.63 -8.32 -7.56
CA SER A 150 -17.69 -8.65 -6.62
C SER A 150 -17.62 -7.83 -5.32
N ASN A 151 -16.42 -7.49 -4.86
CA ASN A 151 -16.20 -6.87 -3.55
C ASN A 151 -15.81 -5.38 -3.63
N LEU A 152 -15.66 -4.81 -4.82
CA LEU A 152 -15.23 -3.42 -5.01
C LEU A 152 -16.11 -2.42 -4.24
N ALA A 153 -17.44 -2.61 -4.28
CA ALA A 153 -18.36 -1.72 -3.57
C ALA A 153 -18.18 -1.80 -2.04
N ALA A 154 -17.99 -3.00 -1.50
CA ALA A 154 -17.76 -3.20 -0.07
C ALA A 154 -16.43 -2.58 0.39
N ALA A 155 -15.36 -2.78 -0.37
CA ALA A 155 -14.06 -2.17 -0.07
C ALA A 155 -14.10 -0.64 -0.17
N ALA A 156 -14.80 -0.09 -1.18
CA ALA A 156 -15.01 1.35 -1.30
C ALA A 156 -15.78 1.91 -0.09
N GLN A 157 -16.81 1.22 0.37
CA GLN A 157 -17.56 1.59 1.57
C GLN A 157 -16.69 1.55 2.83
N ALA A 158 -15.84 0.54 2.97
CA ALA A 158 -14.87 0.47 4.08
C ALA A 158 -13.92 1.67 4.08
N LEU A 159 -13.38 2.06 2.91
CA LEU A 159 -12.55 3.26 2.78
C LEU A 159 -13.31 4.54 3.12
N GLN A 160 -14.56 4.69 2.63
CA GLN A 160 -15.40 5.83 2.97
C GLN A 160 -15.66 5.96 4.48
N GLY A 161 -15.73 4.84 5.19
CA GLY A 161 -15.89 4.81 6.64
C GLY A 161 -14.60 5.10 7.43
N VAL A 162 -13.45 4.78 6.86
CA VAL A 162 -12.15 4.84 7.54
C VAL A 162 -11.36 6.11 7.20
N VAL A 163 -11.25 6.47 5.92
CA VAL A 163 -10.38 7.57 5.46
C VAL A 163 -10.70 8.90 6.13
N PRO A 164 -11.97 9.33 6.30
CA PRO A 164 -12.26 10.56 7.03
C PRO A 164 -11.80 10.51 8.49
N LYS A 165 -11.87 9.36 9.16
CA LYS A 165 -11.39 9.18 10.53
C LYS A 165 -9.86 9.26 10.61
N VAL A 166 -9.16 8.69 9.62
CA VAL A 166 -7.70 8.82 9.49
C VAL A 166 -7.32 10.28 9.33
N VAL A 167 -7.95 11.01 8.41
CA VAL A 167 -7.68 12.44 8.18
C VAL A 167 -7.97 13.26 9.45
N ALA A 168 -9.11 13.02 10.11
CA ALA A 168 -9.46 13.71 11.34
C ALA A 168 -8.48 13.43 12.49
N TYR A 169 -7.94 12.19 12.55
CA TYR A 169 -6.97 11.81 13.57
C TYR A 169 -5.63 12.54 13.40
N ILE A 170 -5.15 12.67 12.16
CA ILE A 170 -3.84 13.28 11.86
C ILE A 170 -3.89 14.81 11.78
N ALA A 171 -5.06 15.39 11.58
CA ALA A 171 -5.22 16.83 11.44
C ALA A 171 -4.68 17.58 12.68
N GLY A 172 -3.77 18.53 12.43
CA GLY A 172 -3.16 19.35 13.49
C GLY A 172 -2.05 18.66 14.30
N LYS A 173 -1.68 17.42 13.97
CA LYS A 173 -0.55 16.72 14.59
C LYS A 173 0.76 16.98 13.86
N GLN A 174 1.86 16.93 14.60
CA GLN A 174 3.19 16.87 14.03
C GLN A 174 3.44 15.46 13.46
N ILE A 175 4.24 15.38 12.38
CA ILE A 175 4.56 14.07 11.76
C ILE A 175 5.20 13.10 12.77
N GLN A 176 6.03 13.59 13.67
CA GLN A 176 6.68 12.79 14.71
C GLN A 176 5.68 12.08 15.64
N GLU A 177 4.54 12.71 15.95
CA GLU A 177 3.48 12.12 16.78
C GLU A 177 2.79 10.92 16.12
N LEU A 178 2.94 10.76 14.80
CA LEU A 178 2.38 9.62 14.06
C LEU A 178 3.25 8.36 14.16
N TYR A 179 4.44 8.45 14.74
CA TYR A 179 5.32 7.28 14.96
C TYR A 179 5.21 6.73 16.40
N GLU A 180 4.48 7.38 17.28
CA GLU A 180 4.18 7.00 18.66
C GLU A 180 2.84 6.23 18.74
#